data_f027a0ca34fb98e02a3744197ea1bc7e
#
_entry.id   f027a0ca34fb98e02a3744197ea1bc7e
#
_cell.length_a   1.000
_cell.length_b   1.000
_cell.length_c   1.000
_cell.angle_alpha   90.00
_cell.angle_beta   90.00
_cell.angle_gamma   90.00
#
_symmetry.space_group_name_H-M   'P 1'
#
loop_
_entity.id
_entity.type
_entity.pdbx_description
1 polymer ?
#
loop_
_entity_poly.entity_id
_entity_poly.type
_entity_poly.pdbx_seq_one_letter_code
_entity_poly.pdbx_strand_id
1 'polypeptide(L)'
;DALEAGDNVLVAAPTGAGKTVVADFAIYLAQERNVKAFYTTPIKALSNQKYHDLVETYGPARVGLLTGDTSINSEADIVVMTTEVLRNMLYEHSMTLDALRYVILDEVHYLADRFRGPVWEEVIIHLPQSVRIIGLSATVSNVVDFSKWIEAVRCDTTLVVSEKRPVPLEQHVRVQADDHTEPELIDLYRRDKDGNQTDKLNAQLVSRLDQLDRKAAKRRGEQRPDRRKGGKGGKWNDHSRRPERHTPRRWAVIDELNFLGILPGIYFIFSRNGCDQAV
;
A
#
# COMPACT_ATOMS: atom_id res chain seq x y z
N ASP A 1 10.71 6.86 -24.32
CA ASP A 1 10.87 8.26 -24.80
C ASP A 1 11.42 9.18 -23.68
N ALA A 2 10.71 9.47 -22.55
CA ALA A 2 11.17 10.39 -21.51
C ALA A 2 12.49 9.94 -20.87
N LEU A 3 12.60 8.67 -20.44
CA LEU A 3 13.85 8.12 -19.88
C LEU A 3 15.02 8.13 -20.89
N GLU A 4 14.76 7.90 -22.17
CA GLU A 4 15.77 7.98 -23.23
C GLU A 4 16.22 9.42 -23.45
N ALA A 5 15.30 10.38 -23.36
CA ALA A 5 15.58 11.80 -23.42
C ALA A 5 16.39 12.29 -22.20
N GLY A 6 16.40 11.53 -21.13
CA GLY A 6 17.15 11.85 -19.90
C GLY A 6 16.33 12.57 -18.85
N ASP A 7 14.99 12.46 -18.87
CA ASP A 7 14.11 13.04 -17.85
C ASP A 7 14.07 12.15 -16.62
N ASN A 8 13.73 12.75 -15.48
CA ASN A 8 13.18 12.01 -14.35
C ASN A 8 11.75 11.56 -14.72
N VAL A 9 11.31 10.42 -14.22
CA VAL A 9 9.97 9.89 -14.54
C VAL A 9 9.25 9.49 -13.26
N LEU A 10 8.03 10.00 -13.09
CA LEU A 10 7.13 9.58 -12.02
C LEU A 10 5.94 8.85 -12.63
N VAL A 11 5.75 7.60 -12.25
CA VAL A 11 4.62 6.77 -12.71
C VAL A 11 3.67 6.54 -11.56
N ALA A 12 2.45 7.04 -11.69
CA ALA A 12 1.36 6.82 -10.74
C ALA A 12 0.28 5.96 -11.38
N ALA A 13 0.17 4.71 -10.94
CA ALA A 13 -0.78 3.76 -11.49
C ALA A 13 -1.20 2.72 -10.43
N PRO A 14 -2.40 2.11 -10.55
CA PRO A 14 -2.85 1.07 -9.63
C PRO A 14 -1.89 -0.11 -9.57
N THR A 15 -1.97 -0.88 -8.49
CA THR A 15 -1.25 -2.16 -8.38
C THR A 15 -1.69 -3.09 -9.51
N GLY A 16 -0.73 -3.79 -10.10
CA GLY A 16 -0.97 -4.67 -11.26
C GLY A 16 -1.00 -3.96 -12.62
N ALA A 17 -0.91 -2.63 -12.68
CA ALA A 17 -0.92 -1.87 -13.94
C ALA A 17 0.40 -1.94 -14.74
N GLY A 18 1.39 -2.73 -14.30
CA GLY A 18 2.64 -2.90 -15.02
C GLY A 18 3.70 -1.82 -14.78
N LYS A 19 3.63 -1.09 -13.67
CA LYS A 19 4.65 -0.06 -13.32
C LYS A 19 6.08 -0.58 -13.35
N THR A 20 6.27 -1.85 -12.98
CA THR A 20 7.58 -2.51 -12.94
C THR A 20 8.29 -2.50 -14.30
N VAL A 21 7.54 -2.55 -15.39
CA VAL A 21 8.12 -2.49 -16.76
C VAL A 21 8.94 -1.21 -16.99
N VAL A 22 8.54 -0.09 -16.37
CA VAL A 22 9.29 1.17 -16.49
C VAL A 22 10.60 1.09 -15.71
N ALA A 23 10.61 0.44 -14.56
CA ALA A 23 11.83 0.17 -13.81
C ALA A 23 12.77 -0.80 -14.56
N ASP A 24 12.22 -1.87 -15.11
CA ASP A 24 12.98 -2.85 -15.90
C ASP A 24 13.60 -2.19 -17.14
N PHE A 25 12.89 -1.26 -17.78
CA PHE A 25 13.43 -0.47 -18.87
C PHE A 25 14.56 0.47 -18.44
N ALA A 26 14.47 1.09 -17.26
CA ALA A 26 15.56 1.91 -16.73
C ALA A 26 16.80 1.08 -16.41
N ILE A 27 16.64 -0.13 -15.87
CA ILE A 27 17.73 -1.09 -15.66
C ILE A 27 18.35 -1.51 -16.99
N TYR A 28 17.53 -1.81 -17.99
CA TYR A 28 17.99 -2.13 -19.34
C TYR A 28 18.86 -1.00 -19.92
N LEU A 29 18.41 0.24 -19.84
CA LEU A 29 19.19 1.41 -20.29
C LEU A 29 20.51 1.56 -19.51
N ALA A 30 20.53 1.27 -18.21
CA ALA A 30 21.74 1.27 -17.42
C ALA A 30 22.76 0.26 -17.93
N GLN A 31 22.31 -0.96 -18.23
CA GLN A 31 23.16 -2.03 -18.76
C GLN A 31 23.72 -1.68 -20.16
N GLU A 32 22.90 -1.17 -21.05
CA GLU A 32 23.33 -0.72 -22.40
C GLU A 32 24.37 0.40 -22.33
N ARG A 33 24.28 1.26 -21.33
CA ARG A 33 25.19 2.41 -21.13
C ARG A 33 26.39 2.10 -20.22
N ASN A 34 26.52 0.87 -19.71
CA ASN A 34 27.54 0.43 -18.75
C ASN A 34 27.63 1.34 -17.52
N VAL A 35 26.48 1.65 -16.93
CA VAL A 35 26.34 2.46 -15.71
C VAL A 35 25.55 1.72 -14.66
N LYS A 36 25.66 2.15 -13.40
CA LYS A 36 24.94 1.51 -12.28
C LYS A 36 23.47 1.98 -12.18
N ALA A 37 22.60 1.04 -11.81
CA ALA A 37 21.22 1.30 -11.44
C ALA A 37 20.93 0.79 -10.03
N PHE A 38 20.32 1.62 -9.19
CA PHE A 38 19.86 1.20 -7.87
C PHE A 38 18.33 1.07 -7.85
N TYR A 39 17.85 -0.02 -7.29
CA TYR A 39 16.43 -0.28 -7.07
C TYR A 39 16.13 -0.19 -5.57
N THR A 40 15.37 0.81 -5.14
CA THR A 40 15.05 0.97 -3.73
C THR A 40 13.63 0.61 -3.41
N THR A 41 13.42 0.00 -2.25
CA THR A 41 12.09 -0.35 -1.73
C THR A 41 11.91 0.16 -0.29
N PRO A 42 10.66 0.33 0.18
CA PRO A 42 10.40 0.83 1.53
C PRO A 42 10.69 -0.18 2.65
N ILE A 43 10.79 -1.47 2.33
CA ILE A 43 10.95 -2.53 3.33
C ILE A 43 11.83 -3.67 2.80
N LYS A 44 12.59 -4.28 3.72
CA LYS A 44 13.51 -5.39 3.42
C LYS A 44 12.86 -6.56 2.67
N ALA A 45 11.62 -6.93 3.02
CA ALA A 45 10.96 -8.07 2.37
C ALA A 45 10.76 -7.85 0.86
N LEU A 46 10.40 -6.62 0.46
CA LEU A 46 10.29 -6.25 -0.96
C LEU A 46 11.67 -6.19 -1.65
N SER A 47 12.72 -5.71 -0.94
CA SER A 47 14.08 -5.74 -1.47
C SER A 47 14.52 -7.19 -1.77
N ASN A 48 14.29 -8.12 -0.85
CA ASN A 48 14.65 -9.52 -1.05
C ASN A 48 13.89 -10.13 -2.24
N GLN A 49 12.59 -9.88 -2.34
CA GLN A 49 11.79 -10.38 -3.46
C GLN A 49 12.32 -9.82 -4.80
N LYS A 50 12.51 -8.50 -4.89
CA LYS A 50 12.99 -7.87 -6.14
C LYS A 50 14.41 -8.30 -6.51
N TYR A 51 15.26 -8.54 -5.51
CA TYR A 51 16.58 -9.11 -5.73
C TYR A 51 16.51 -10.48 -6.42
N HIS A 52 15.66 -11.38 -5.95
CA HIS A 52 15.49 -12.70 -6.58
C HIS A 52 14.95 -12.57 -8.03
N ASP A 53 13.96 -11.74 -8.26
CA ASP A 53 13.39 -11.49 -9.59
C ASP A 53 14.46 -10.99 -10.57
N LEU A 54 15.32 -10.06 -10.11
CA LEU A 54 16.40 -9.50 -10.94
C LEU A 54 17.55 -10.50 -11.14
N VAL A 55 17.86 -11.33 -10.15
CA VAL A 55 18.86 -12.41 -10.29
C VAL A 55 18.42 -13.44 -11.34
N GLU A 56 17.14 -13.79 -11.41
CA GLU A 56 16.59 -14.65 -12.45
C GLU A 56 16.77 -14.05 -13.85
N THR A 57 16.64 -12.75 -13.97
CA THR A 57 16.71 -12.04 -15.26
C THR A 57 18.15 -11.75 -15.69
N TYR A 58 19.00 -11.23 -14.80
CA TYR A 58 20.32 -10.69 -15.13
C TYR A 58 21.50 -11.54 -14.62
N GLY A 59 21.22 -12.55 -13.79
CA GLY A 59 22.20 -13.41 -13.18
C GLY A 59 22.82 -12.84 -11.88
N PRO A 60 23.32 -13.71 -10.98
CA PRO A 60 23.81 -13.31 -9.65
C PRO A 60 25.09 -12.45 -9.68
N ALA A 61 25.86 -12.51 -10.77
CA ALA A 61 27.08 -11.72 -10.92
C ALA A 61 26.79 -10.22 -11.14
N ARG A 62 25.62 -9.88 -11.69
CA ARG A 62 25.24 -8.48 -12.02
C ARG A 62 24.32 -7.83 -11.01
N VAL A 63 23.79 -8.60 -10.07
CA VAL A 63 22.79 -8.11 -9.11
C VAL A 63 23.32 -8.20 -7.71
N GLY A 64 23.19 -7.12 -6.95
CA GLY A 64 23.54 -7.01 -5.53
C GLY A 64 22.32 -6.75 -4.66
N LEU A 65 22.46 -7.01 -3.36
CA LEU A 65 21.46 -6.72 -2.33
C LEU A 65 22.11 -6.02 -1.15
N LEU A 66 21.59 -4.84 -0.77
CA LEU A 66 22.01 -4.09 0.40
C LEU A 66 20.80 -3.77 1.28
N THR A 67 20.77 -4.34 2.47
CA THR A 67 19.80 -4.04 3.52
C THR A 67 20.54 -3.78 4.83
N GLY A 68 19.83 -3.35 5.87
CA GLY A 68 20.47 -3.04 7.15
C GLY A 68 21.30 -4.17 7.78
N ASP A 69 21.07 -5.42 7.38
CA ASP A 69 21.72 -6.62 7.94
C ASP A 69 22.23 -7.59 6.86
N THR A 70 22.11 -7.28 5.59
CA THR A 70 22.51 -8.15 4.48
C THR A 70 23.27 -7.35 3.43
N SER A 71 24.44 -7.84 3.03
CA SER A 71 25.25 -7.28 1.94
C SER A 71 25.68 -8.41 1.02
N ILE A 72 25.18 -8.40 -0.22
CA ILE A 72 25.53 -9.36 -1.27
C ILE A 72 25.94 -8.55 -2.49
N ASN A 73 27.14 -8.79 -3.03
CA ASN A 73 27.63 -8.17 -4.26
C ASN A 73 27.35 -6.65 -4.35
N SER A 74 27.79 -5.89 -3.34
CA SER A 74 27.48 -4.45 -3.18
C SER A 74 27.97 -3.58 -4.34
N GLU A 75 28.95 -4.03 -5.12
CA GLU A 75 29.51 -3.32 -6.27
C GLU A 75 28.90 -3.72 -7.61
N ALA A 76 27.85 -4.53 -7.61
CA ALA A 76 27.15 -4.94 -8.82
C ALA A 76 26.63 -3.76 -9.66
N ASP A 77 26.38 -4.00 -10.93
CA ASP A 77 25.80 -3.03 -11.84
C ASP A 77 24.36 -2.65 -11.45
N ILE A 78 23.62 -3.62 -10.88
CA ILE A 78 22.27 -3.45 -10.37
C ILE A 78 22.28 -3.76 -8.89
N VAL A 79 21.96 -2.81 -8.04
CA VAL A 79 21.89 -3.05 -6.59
C VAL A 79 20.48 -2.77 -6.07
N VAL A 80 19.88 -3.79 -5.45
CA VAL A 80 18.60 -3.66 -4.74
C VAL A 80 18.87 -3.30 -3.29
N MET A 81 18.14 -2.32 -2.75
CA MET A 81 18.36 -1.88 -1.37
C MET A 81 17.10 -1.28 -0.75
N THR A 82 17.12 -1.06 0.55
CA THR A 82 16.10 -0.22 1.17
C THR A 82 16.45 1.27 0.98
N THR A 83 15.43 2.12 0.97
CA THR A 83 15.62 3.57 0.75
C THR A 83 16.50 4.19 1.83
N GLU A 84 16.43 3.69 3.08
CA GLU A 84 17.28 4.13 4.18
C GLU A 84 18.77 3.84 3.92
N VAL A 85 19.09 2.70 3.29
CA VAL A 85 20.48 2.37 2.93
C VAL A 85 21.01 3.35 1.90
N LEU A 86 20.23 3.66 0.85
CA LEU A 86 20.63 4.67 -0.14
C LEU A 86 20.87 6.04 0.51
N ARG A 87 19.97 6.48 1.39
CA ARG A 87 20.16 7.73 2.15
C ARG A 87 21.48 7.74 2.91
N ASN A 88 21.80 6.67 3.63
CA ASN A 88 23.05 6.57 4.39
C ASN A 88 24.28 6.64 3.47
N MET A 89 24.25 5.94 2.32
CA MET A 89 25.32 5.99 1.31
C MET A 89 25.54 7.42 0.77
N LEU A 90 24.46 8.18 0.59
CA LEU A 90 24.55 9.57 0.15
C LEU A 90 25.25 10.46 1.20
N TYR A 91 24.91 10.29 2.48
CA TYR A 91 25.57 11.02 3.57
C TYR A 91 27.03 10.64 3.78
N GLU A 92 27.35 9.36 3.56
CA GLU A 92 28.73 8.83 3.68
C GLU A 92 29.59 9.12 2.43
N HIS A 93 29.00 9.73 1.39
CA HIS A 93 29.68 9.94 0.10
C HIS A 93 30.33 8.67 -0.46
N SER A 94 29.58 7.57 -0.43
CA SER A 94 30.09 6.26 -0.86
C SER A 94 30.57 6.30 -2.32
N MET A 95 31.79 5.76 -2.56
CA MET A 95 32.35 5.64 -3.91
C MET A 95 31.50 4.78 -4.86
N THR A 96 30.66 3.91 -4.33
CA THR A 96 29.71 3.10 -5.11
C THR A 96 28.74 3.97 -5.91
N LEU A 97 28.53 5.23 -5.51
CA LEU A 97 27.67 6.21 -6.19
C LEU A 97 28.28 6.81 -7.47
N ASP A 98 29.59 6.69 -7.70
CA ASP A 98 30.27 7.39 -8.80
C ASP A 98 29.76 7.00 -10.19
N ALA A 99 29.49 5.72 -10.40
CA ALA A 99 28.94 5.20 -11.65
C ALA A 99 27.40 5.15 -11.69
N LEU A 100 26.73 5.62 -10.63
CA LEU A 100 25.26 5.61 -10.55
C LEU A 100 24.65 6.62 -11.53
N ARG A 101 23.66 6.17 -12.31
CA ARG A 101 22.91 7.03 -13.25
C ARG A 101 21.41 6.88 -13.16
N TYR A 102 20.93 5.77 -12.61
CA TYR A 102 19.50 5.50 -12.49
C TYR A 102 19.17 5.05 -11.07
N VAL A 103 18.16 5.67 -10.47
CA VAL A 103 17.59 5.24 -9.18
C VAL A 103 16.11 5.02 -9.34
N ILE A 104 15.68 3.79 -9.10
CA ILE A 104 14.28 3.42 -9.02
C ILE A 104 13.84 3.57 -7.55
N LEU A 105 12.89 4.46 -7.31
CA LEU A 105 12.22 4.64 -6.02
C LEU A 105 10.89 3.92 -6.08
N ASP A 106 10.83 2.70 -5.58
CA ASP A 106 9.57 1.95 -5.55
C ASP A 106 8.71 2.39 -4.38
N GLU A 107 7.39 2.28 -4.59
CA GLU A 107 6.37 2.69 -3.60
C GLU A 107 6.58 4.12 -3.07
N VAL A 108 6.91 5.04 -3.96
CA VAL A 108 7.25 6.44 -3.60
C VAL A 108 6.12 7.18 -2.87
N HIS A 109 4.89 6.66 -2.90
CA HIS A 109 3.77 7.20 -2.11
C HIS A 109 4.01 7.12 -0.59
N TYR A 110 4.98 6.33 -0.10
CA TYR A 110 5.45 6.37 1.28
C TYR A 110 6.03 7.73 1.69
N LEU A 111 6.33 8.60 0.74
CA LEU A 111 6.70 9.99 1.01
C LEU A 111 5.61 10.73 1.82
N ALA A 112 4.33 10.36 1.66
CA ALA A 112 3.24 10.89 2.48
C ALA A 112 3.21 10.32 3.92
N ASP A 113 4.01 9.30 4.24
CA ASP A 113 4.11 8.75 5.59
C ASP A 113 4.87 9.70 6.52
N ARG A 114 4.27 10.02 7.67
CA ARG A 114 4.83 10.98 8.65
C ARG A 114 6.23 10.59 9.15
N PHE A 115 6.53 9.33 9.26
CA PHE A 115 7.78 8.81 9.84
C PHE A 115 8.82 8.46 8.78
N ARG A 116 8.39 7.97 7.65
CA ARG A 116 9.28 7.49 6.58
C ARG A 116 9.45 8.50 5.45
N GLY A 117 8.47 9.37 5.22
CA GLY A 117 8.51 10.37 4.15
C GLY A 117 9.81 11.16 4.08
N PRO A 118 10.37 11.67 5.20
CA PRO A 118 11.62 12.40 5.20
C PRO A 118 12.80 11.65 4.55
N VAL A 119 12.82 10.32 4.62
CA VAL A 119 13.88 9.51 3.99
C VAL A 119 13.86 9.64 2.47
N TRP A 120 12.67 9.61 1.85
CA TRP A 120 12.52 9.80 0.40
C TRP A 120 12.85 11.23 -0.02
N GLU A 121 12.42 12.23 0.76
CA GLU A 121 12.76 13.64 0.51
C GLU A 121 14.27 13.83 0.52
N GLU A 122 14.96 13.34 1.55
CA GLU A 122 16.42 13.43 1.67
C GLU A 122 17.13 12.76 0.48
N VAL A 123 16.70 11.57 0.08
CA VAL A 123 17.25 10.87 -1.08
C VAL A 123 17.06 11.68 -2.36
N ILE A 124 15.86 12.19 -2.63
CA ILE A 124 15.57 12.97 -3.84
C ILE A 124 16.41 14.26 -3.89
N ILE A 125 16.58 14.94 -2.76
CA ILE A 125 17.35 16.20 -2.67
C ILE A 125 18.85 15.96 -2.82
N HIS A 126 19.39 14.90 -2.18
CA HIS A 126 20.83 14.67 -2.11
C HIS A 126 21.42 13.87 -3.26
N LEU A 127 20.59 13.17 -4.05
CA LEU A 127 21.08 12.48 -5.25
C LEU A 127 21.76 13.47 -6.22
N PRO A 128 22.93 13.14 -6.79
CA PRO A 128 23.56 13.97 -7.81
C PRO A 128 22.61 14.27 -8.97
N GLN A 129 22.68 15.48 -9.54
CA GLN A 129 21.80 15.90 -10.65
C GLN A 129 21.99 15.06 -11.92
N SER A 130 23.13 14.37 -12.05
CA SER A 130 23.41 13.43 -13.15
C SER A 130 22.64 12.10 -13.03
N VAL A 131 22.06 11.79 -11.87
CA VAL A 131 21.30 10.57 -11.61
C VAL A 131 19.84 10.82 -11.96
N ARG A 132 19.23 9.96 -12.75
CA ARG A 132 17.80 10.02 -13.10
C ARG A 132 16.96 9.21 -12.11
N ILE A 133 15.87 9.79 -11.69
CA ILE A 133 14.94 9.19 -10.74
C ILE A 133 13.76 8.59 -11.51
N ILE A 134 13.45 7.35 -11.20
CA ILE A 134 12.25 6.65 -11.65
C ILE A 134 11.39 6.36 -10.42
N GLY A 135 10.36 7.19 -10.20
CA GLY A 135 9.43 7.02 -9.09
C GLY A 135 8.25 6.14 -9.50
N LEU A 136 8.03 5.05 -8.78
CA LEU A 136 6.87 4.17 -8.96
C LEU A 136 5.92 4.37 -7.78
N SER A 137 4.69 4.78 -8.07
CA SER A 137 3.67 5.10 -7.07
C SER A 137 2.36 4.37 -7.32
N ALA A 138 1.63 4.04 -6.25
CA ALA A 138 0.20 3.85 -6.36
C ALA A 138 -0.48 5.16 -6.79
N THR A 139 -1.73 5.09 -7.24
CA THR A 139 -2.54 6.30 -7.48
C THR A 139 -2.80 7.02 -6.16
N VAL A 140 -2.35 8.27 -6.06
CA VAL A 140 -2.55 9.15 -4.91
C VAL A 140 -3.14 10.48 -5.36
N SER A 141 -3.97 11.10 -4.51
CA SER A 141 -4.69 12.32 -4.84
C SER A 141 -3.79 13.54 -5.09
N ASN A 142 -2.57 13.55 -4.53
CA ASN A 142 -1.62 14.67 -4.60
C ASN A 142 -0.42 14.40 -5.53
N VAL A 143 -0.51 13.43 -6.44
CA VAL A 143 0.63 13.05 -7.32
C VAL A 143 1.11 14.19 -8.21
N VAL A 144 0.21 15.08 -8.63
CA VAL A 144 0.56 16.25 -9.46
C VAL A 144 1.42 17.24 -8.68
N ASP A 145 1.06 17.54 -7.43
CA ASP A 145 1.85 18.45 -6.59
C ASP A 145 3.20 17.84 -6.25
N PHE A 146 3.24 16.55 -6.04
CA PHE A 146 4.48 15.81 -5.82
C PHE A 146 5.39 15.85 -7.06
N SER A 147 4.83 15.65 -8.25
CA SER A 147 5.60 15.77 -9.51
C SER A 147 6.19 17.16 -9.69
N LYS A 148 5.43 18.22 -9.42
CA LYS A 148 5.93 19.61 -9.46
C LYS A 148 7.05 19.86 -8.46
N TRP A 149 6.96 19.27 -7.28
CA TRP A 149 8.03 19.37 -6.29
C TRP A 149 9.30 18.67 -6.76
N ILE A 150 9.20 17.45 -7.34
CA ILE A 150 10.35 16.77 -7.95
C ILE A 150 10.95 17.65 -9.06
N GLU A 151 10.14 18.18 -9.94
CA GLU A 151 10.57 19.06 -11.03
C GLU A 151 11.31 20.29 -10.51
N ALA A 152 10.83 20.91 -9.43
CA ALA A 152 11.51 22.04 -8.80
C ALA A 152 12.87 21.69 -8.19
N VAL A 153 13.06 20.46 -7.71
CA VAL A 153 14.31 19.98 -7.09
C VAL A 153 15.27 19.38 -8.11
N ARG A 154 14.73 18.68 -9.13
CA ARG A 154 15.49 17.81 -10.04
C ARG A 154 15.43 18.23 -11.51
N CYS A 155 14.72 19.30 -11.84
CA CYS A 155 14.43 19.70 -13.22
C CYS A 155 13.68 18.62 -14.00
N ASP A 156 13.67 18.67 -15.29
CA ASP A 156 12.98 17.83 -16.28
C ASP A 156 12.34 16.54 -15.71
N THR A 157 11.06 16.61 -15.36
CA THR A 157 10.34 15.51 -14.75
C THR A 157 9.04 15.22 -15.49
N THR A 158 8.94 14.02 -16.05
CA THR A 158 7.73 13.55 -16.76
C THR A 158 6.82 12.76 -15.81
N LEU A 159 5.58 13.22 -15.63
CA LEU A 159 4.54 12.53 -14.88
C LEU A 159 3.67 11.69 -15.81
N VAL A 160 3.55 10.39 -15.52
CA VAL A 160 2.65 9.46 -16.18
C VAL A 160 1.60 8.97 -15.19
N VAL A 161 0.32 9.24 -15.45
CA VAL A 161 -0.79 8.81 -14.60
C VAL A 161 -1.69 7.84 -15.36
N SER A 162 -2.02 6.73 -14.71
CA SER A 162 -3.03 5.80 -15.20
C SER A 162 -3.95 5.40 -14.04
N GLU A 163 -5.25 5.45 -14.28
CA GLU A 163 -6.27 5.02 -13.31
C GLU A 163 -6.85 3.64 -13.66
N LYS A 164 -6.47 3.11 -14.83
CA LYS A 164 -6.98 1.83 -15.32
C LYS A 164 -6.45 0.66 -14.49
N ARG A 165 -7.37 -0.03 -13.81
CA ARG A 165 -7.07 -1.29 -13.13
C ARG A 165 -7.18 -2.45 -14.12
N PRO A 166 -6.17 -3.33 -14.23
CA PRO A 166 -6.26 -4.54 -15.04
C PRO A 166 -7.33 -5.51 -14.52
N VAL A 167 -7.44 -5.59 -13.20
CA VAL A 167 -8.46 -6.38 -12.51
C VAL A 167 -9.34 -5.40 -11.71
N PRO A 168 -10.66 -5.39 -11.94
CA PRO A 168 -11.58 -4.57 -11.17
C PRO A 168 -11.48 -4.86 -9.67
N LEU A 169 -11.56 -3.84 -8.84
CA LEU A 169 -11.65 -3.96 -7.40
C LEU A 169 -13.07 -3.65 -6.97
N GLU A 170 -13.82 -4.66 -6.56
CA GLU A 170 -15.14 -4.51 -6.00
C GLU A 170 -15.11 -4.60 -4.49
N GLN A 171 -15.84 -3.72 -3.81
CA GLN A 171 -15.88 -3.65 -2.36
C GLN A 171 -17.26 -4.06 -1.85
N HIS A 172 -17.26 -5.02 -0.93
CA HIS A 172 -18.47 -5.55 -0.32
C HIS A 172 -18.37 -5.51 1.20
N VAL A 173 -19.51 -5.42 1.85
CA VAL A 173 -19.62 -5.54 3.31
C VAL A 173 -20.46 -6.76 3.63
N ARG A 174 -19.89 -7.67 4.41
CA ARG A 174 -20.63 -8.79 4.96
C ARG A 174 -21.35 -8.34 6.23
N VAL A 175 -22.66 -8.41 6.20
CA VAL A 175 -23.53 -8.01 7.30
C VAL A 175 -24.24 -9.23 7.88
N GLN A 176 -24.17 -9.40 9.20
CA GLN A 176 -24.84 -10.49 9.91
C GLN A 176 -25.30 -9.99 11.28
N ALA A 177 -26.55 -10.28 11.66
CA ALA A 177 -27.11 -9.79 12.93
C ALA A 177 -26.61 -10.61 14.14
N ASP A 178 -26.50 -11.92 13.99
CA ASP A 178 -26.02 -12.90 14.97
C ASP A 178 -25.65 -14.21 14.27
N ASP A 179 -25.11 -15.20 15.00
CA ASP A 179 -24.66 -16.49 14.45
C ASP A 179 -25.80 -17.33 13.83
N HIS A 180 -27.05 -17.00 14.11
CA HIS A 180 -28.23 -17.74 13.60
C HIS A 180 -28.88 -17.06 12.39
N THR A 181 -28.41 -15.88 12.03
CA THR A 181 -28.93 -15.13 10.88
C THR A 181 -28.06 -15.40 9.66
N GLU A 182 -28.68 -15.61 8.51
CA GLU A 182 -27.94 -15.72 7.25
C GLU A 182 -27.13 -14.44 6.98
N PRO A 183 -25.87 -14.58 6.55
CA PRO A 183 -25.05 -13.45 6.17
C PRO A 183 -25.57 -12.82 4.87
N GLU A 184 -25.46 -11.50 4.79
CA GLU A 184 -25.77 -10.73 3.59
C GLU A 184 -24.48 -10.08 3.09
N LEU A 185 -24.12 -10.33 1.83
CA LEU A 185 -23.02 -9.62 1.17
C LEU A 185 -23.61 -8.45 0.38
N ILE A 186 -23.31 -7.23 0.81
CA ILE A 186 -23.89 -6.01 0.24
C ILE A 186 -22.75 -5.15 -0.33
N ASP A 187 -22.93 -4.64 -1.54
CA ASP A 187 -21.98 -3.70 -2.13
C ASP A 187 -21.75 -2.49 -1.22
N LEU A 188 -20.50 -2.12 -0.99
CA LEU A 188 -20.16 -0.93 -0.21
C LEU A 188 -20.61 0.35 -0.92
N TYR A 189 -20.43 0.38 -2.23
CA TYR A 189 -20.78 1.53 -3.07
C TYR A 189 -21.93 1.21 -4.01
N ARG A 190 -22.62 2.25 -4.46
CA ARG A 190 -23.65 2.13 -5.49
C ARG A 190 -23.03 1.73 -6.81
N ARG A 191 -23.77 0.96 -7.61
CA ARG A 191 -23.40 0.70 -8.99
C ARG A 191 -24.02 1.75 -9.91
N ASP A 192 -23.29 2.12 -10.95
CA ASP A 192 -23.78 2.92 -12.06
C ASP A 192 -24.62 2.10 -13.04
N LYS A 193 -25.02 2.72 -14.17
CA LYS A 193 -25.83 2.06 -15.21
C LYS A 193 -25.08 0.93 -15.94
N ASP A 194 -23.75 0.98 -15.92
CA ASP A 194 -22.86 0.03 -16.58
C ASP A 194 -22.44 -1.10 -15.60
N GLY A 195 -22.94 -1.07 -14.36
CA GLY A 195 -22.67 -2.07 -13.34
C GLY A 195 -21.39 -1.84 -12.52
N ASN A 196 -20.65 -0.75 -12.75
CA ASN A 196 -19.42 -0.43 -12.03
C ASN A 196 -19.73 0.23 -10.67
N GLN A 197 -18.93 -0.08 -9.63
CA GLN A 197 -19.06 0.61 -8.36
C GLN A 197 -18.60 2.07 -8.48
N THR A 198 -19.40 2.98 -7.91
CA THR A 198 -19.12 4.41 -7.83
C THR A 198 -18.39 4.77 -6.53
N ASP A 199 -18.17 6.04 -6.25
CA ASP A 199 -17.65 6.58 -4.97
C ASP A 199 -18.74 6.82 -3.92
N LYS A 200 -20.03 6.62 -4.27
CA LYS A 200 -21.18 6.90 -3.39
C LYS A 200 -21.59 5.66 -2.61
N LEU A 201 -21.69 5.79 -1.29
CA LEU A 201 -22.13 4.71 -0.41
C LEU A 201 -23.50 4.14 -0.84
N ASN A 202 -23.64 2.83 -0.71
CA ASN A 202 -24.89 2.13 -0.99
C ASN A 202 -25.93 2.44 0.09
N ALA A 203 -27.04 3.03 -0.29
CA ALA A 203 -28.13 3.39 0.63
C ALA A 203 -28.76 2.16 1.30
N GLN A 204 -28.78 1.02 0.61
CA GLN A 204 -29.27 -0.25 1.18
C GLN A 204 -28.40 -0.69 2.34
N LEU A 205 -27.06 -0.63 2.19
CA LEU A 205 -26.10 -0.94 3.26
C LEU A 205 -26.31 -0.02 4.47
N VAL A 206 -26.40 1.30 4.22
CA VAL A 206 -26.61 2.28 5.30
C VAL A 206 -27.91 1.98 6.06
N SER A 207 -29.03 1.78 5.34
CA SER A 207 -30.31 1.44 5.94
C SER A 207 -30.26 0.14 6.73
N ARG A 208 -29.53 -0.87 6.22
CA ARG A 208 -29.40 -2.17 6.90
C ARG A 208 -28.61 -2.05 8.20
N LEU A 209 -27.50 -1.31 8.20
CA LEU A 209 -26.71 -1.06 9.40
C LEU A 209 -27.51 -0.29 10.46
N ASP A 210 -28.25 0.75 10.07
CA ASP A 210 -29.14 1.48 10.98
C ASP A 210 -30.22 0.58 11.61
N GLN A 211 -30.80 -0.34 10.85
CA GLN A 211 -31.75 -1.31 11.38
C GLN A 211 -31.13 -2.21 12.44
N LEU A 212 -29.91 -2.71 12.19
CA LEU A 212 -29.18 -3.55 13.14
C LEU A 212 -28.81 -2.79 14.42
N ASP A 213 -28.34 -1.56 14.30
CA ASP A 213 -28.02 -0.71 15.46
C ASP A 213 -29.26 -0.43 16.30
N ARG A 214 -30.42 -0.16 15.68
CA ARG A 214 -31.72 0.02 16.39
C ARG A 214 -32.16 -1.26 17.10
N LYS A 215 -32.00 -2.45 16.47
CA LYS A 215 -32.32 -3.74 17.10
C LYS A 215 -31.40 -4.04 18.28
N ALA A 216 -30.09 -3.78 18.16
CA ALA A 216 -29.12 -3.95 19.23
C ALA A 216 -29.43 -3.00 20.41
N ALA A 217 -29.80 -1.76 20.14
CA ALA A 217 -30.20 -0.80 21.16
C ALA A 217 -31.46 -1.22 21.93
N LYS A 218 -32.49 -1.75 21.22
CA LYS A 218 -33.70 -2.29 21.86
C LYS A 218 -33.41 -3.48 22.79
N ARG A 219 -32.62 -4.46 22.35
CA ARG A 219 -32.21 -5.61 23.17
C ARG A 219 -31.50 -5.18 24.46
N ARG A 220 -30.70 -4.10 24.44
CA ARG A 220 -30.05 -3.52 25.64
C ARG A 220 -31.05 -2.82 26.57
N GLY A 221 -32.07 -2.17 26.02
CA GLY A 221 -33.16 -1.54 26.80
C GLY A 221 -34.00 -2.56 27.57
N GLU A 222 -34.25 -3.73 26.96
CA GLU A 222 -35.02 -4.84 27.56
C GLU A 222 -34.21 -5.61 28.64
N GLN A 223 -32.86 -5.58 28.60
CA GLN A 223 -31.97 -6.22 29.57
C GLN A 223 -31.65 -5.34 30.81
N ARG A 224 -32.17 -4.12 30.91
CA ARG A 224 -32.02 -3.33 32.14
C ARG A 224 -32.91 -3.92 33.23
N PRO A 225 -32.33 -4.51 34.30
CA PRO A 225 -33.15 -4.91 35.45
C PRO A 225 -33.81 -3.69 36.08
N ASP A 226 -35.09 -3.83 36.40
CA ASP A 226 -35.93 -2.83 37.02
C ASP A 226 -35.27 -2.31 38.32
N ARG A 227 -34.47 -1.26 38.23
CA ARG A 227 -33.89 -0.60 39.40
C ARG A 227 -34.93 0.29 40.04
N ARG A 228 -35.87 -0.32 40.76
CA ARG A 228 -36.61 0.35 41.81
C ARG A 228 -35.72 0.51 43.04
N LYS A 229 -35.52 1.77 43.39
CA LYS A 229 -35.05 2.31 44.67
C LYS A 229 -33.56 2.41 44.99
N GLY A 230 -33.10 3.64 45.10
CA GLY A 230 -32.29 4.14 46.20
C GLY A 230 -30.79 4.24 45.95
N GLY A 231 -30.28 5.45 45.74
CA GLY A 231 -28.85 5.76 45.87
C GLY A 231 -28.44 7.05 45.19
N LYS A 232 -28.27 8.11 45.96
CA LYS A 232 -27.68 9.38 45.54
C LYS A 232 -26.21 9.19 45.11
N GLY A 233 -25.81 9.86 44.03
CA GLY A 233 -24.45 10.34 43.83
C GLY A 233 -23.56 9.45 42.95
N GLY A 234 -23.35 9.86 41.72
CA GLY A 234 -22.29 9.42 40.83
C GLY A 234 -22.56 9.93 39.43
N LYS A 235 -21.95 11.05 39.03
CA LYS A 235 -21.86 11.45 37.64
C LYS A 235 -21.04 10.38 36.90
N TRP A 236 -21.70 9.41 36.30
CA TRP A 236 -21.08 8.50 35.35
C TRP A 236 -21.13 9.18 33.97
N ASN A 237 -19.98 9.51 33.47
CA ASN A 237 -19.80 9.88 32.07
C ASN A 237 -20.22 8.69 31.22
N ASP A 238 -21.49 8.67 30.82
CA ASP A 238 -22.02 7.72 29.81
C ASP A 238 -21.66 8.27 28.42
N HIS A 239 -20.36 8.27 28.10
CA HIS A 239 -19.92 8.47 26.75
C HIS A 239 -20.17 7.17 26.00
N SER A 240 -21.39 7.05 25.45
CA SER A 240 -21.75 6.31 24.22
C SER A 240 -20.81 5.14 23.89
N ARG A 241 -20.92 4.03 24.62
CA ARG A 241 -20.46 2.75 24.07
C ARG A 241 -21.35 2.47 22.87
N ARG A 242 -20.74 2.57 21.66
CA ARG A 242 -21.39 2.13 20.42
C ARG A 242 -21.95 0.73 20.63
N PRO A 243 -23.11 0.38 20.05
CA PRO A 243 -23.65 -0.97 20.16
C PRO A 243 -22.58 -1.97 19.67
N GLU A 244 -22.34 -2.98 20.47
CA GLU A 244 -21.41 -4.04 20.12
C GLU A 244 -22.00 -4.79 18.93
N ARG A 245 -21.39 -4.64 17.76
CA ARG A 245 -21.83 -5.31 16.54
C ARG A 245 -21.32 -6.73 16.54
N HIS A 246 -22.11 -7.64 16.03
CA HIS A 246 -21.70 -9.02 15.85
C HIS A 246 -20.50 -9.10 14.89
N THR A 247 -19.45 -9.80 15.31
CA THR A 247 -18.29 -10.07 14.48
C THR A 247 -18.38 -11.52 13.99
N PRO A 248 -18.48 -11.74 12.68
CA PRO A 248 -18.57 -13.09 12.12
C PRO A 248 -17.35 -13.94 12.49
N ARG A 249 -17.56 -15.24 12.67
CA ARG A 249 -16.45 -16.18 12.88
C ARG A 249 -15.61 -16.28 11.61
N ARG A 250 -14.29 -16.27 11.73
CA ARG A 250 -13.35 -16.25 10.59
C ARG A 250 -13.57 -17.42 9.64
N TRP A 251 -13.70 -18.63 10.18
CA TRP A 251 -13.93 -19.83 9.37
C TRP A 251 -15.24 -19.73 8.55
N ALA A 252 -16.31 -19.16 9.11
CA ALA A 252 -17.56 -18.97 8.39
C ALA A 252 -17.44 -17.98 7.21
N VAL A 253 -16.56 -16.99 7.33
CA VAL A 253 -16.23 -16.09 6.21
C VAL A 253 -15.48 -16.83 5.12
N ILE A 254 -14.51 -17.67 5.49
CA ILE A 254 -13.70 -18.44 4.53
C ILE A 254 -14.58 -19.48 3.81
N ASP A 255 -15.46 -20.17 4.53
CA ASP A 255 -16.40 -21.13 3.92
C ASP A 255 -17.35 -20.46 2.93
N GLU A 256 -17.84 -19.27 3.26
CA GLU A 256 -18.69 -18.49 2.35
C GLU A 256 -17.94 -18.07 1.09
N LEU A 257 -16.68 -17.56 1.21
CA LEU A 257 -15.84 -17.20 0.08
C LEU A 257 -15.53 -18.42 -0.81
N ASN A 258 -15.34 -19.60 -0.20
CA ASN A 258 -15.16 -20.85 -0.92
C ASN A 258 -16.43 -21.25 -1.68
N PHE A 259 -17.59 -21.16 -1.04
CA PHE A 259 -18.89 -21.43 -1.66
C PHE A 259 -19.16 -20.49 -2.85
N LEU A 260 -18.77 -19.22 -2.73
CA LEU A 260 -18.89 -18.21 -3.79
C LEU A 260 -17.83 -18.35 -4.89
N GLY A 261 -16.86 -19.26 -4.76
CA GLY A 261 -15.81 -19.48 -5.74
C GLY A 261 -14.78 -18.33 -5.84
N ILE A 262 -14.59 -17.55 -4.77
CA ILE A 262 -13.70 -16.38 -4.73
C ILE A 262 -12.40 -16.64 -3.92
N LEU A 263 -11.97 -17.87 -3.83
CA LEU A 263 -10.66 -18.22 -3.31
C LEU A 263 -9.64 -18.35 -4.46
N PRO A 264 -8.33 -18.13 -4.19
CA PRO A 264 -7.71 -17.88 -2.87
C PRO A 264 -7.99 -16.47 -2.33
N GLY A 265 -7.98 -16.32 -1.00
CA GLY A 265 -8.22 -15.07 -0.30
C GLY A 265 -7.11 -14.73 0.70
N ILE A 266 -6.92 -13.43 1.00
CA ILE A 266 -6.02 -12.96 2.05
C ILE A 266 -6.88 -12.37 3.18
N TYR A 267 -6.74 -12.90 4.38
CA TYR A 267 -7.45 -12.41 5.56
C TYR A 267 -6.54 -11.49 6.39
N PHE A 268 -6.83 -10.19 6.42
CA PHE A 268 -6.05 -9.21 7.18
C PHE A 268 -6.55 -9.12 8.63
N ILE A 269 -5.62 -9.25 9.58
CA ILE A 269 -5.88 -9.11 11.01
C ILE A 269 -4.94 -8.04 11.55
N PHE A 270 -5.49 -6.88 11.98
CA PHE A 270 -4.71 -5.72 12.44
C PHE A 270 -4.22 -5.85 13.90
N SER A 271 -3.87 -7.06 14.33
CA SER A 271 -3.38 -7.36 15.67
C SER A 271 -2.49 -8.60 15.64
N ARG A 272 -1.24 -8.49 16.11
CA ARG A 272 -0.33 -9.65 16.22
C ARG A 272 -0.94 -10.76 17.07
N ASN A 273 -1.44 -10.42 18.26
CA ASN A 273 -2.14 -11.36 19.13
C ASN A 273 -3.39 -11.97 18.45
N GLY A 274 -4.09 -11.20 17.62
CA GLY A 274 -5.21 -11.70 16.82
C GLY A 274 -4.78 -12.67 15.71
N CYS A 275 -3.59 -12.53 15.16
CA CYS A 275 -3.01 -13.49 14.21
C CYS A 275 -2.66 -14.80 14.92
N ASP A 276 -2.01 -14.72 16.09
CA ASP A 276 -1.63 -15.90 16.90
C ASP A 276 -2.86 -16.69 17.35
N GLN A 277 -3.98 -16.02 17.63
CA GLN A 277 -5.26 -16.66 17.97
C GLN A 277 -6.03 -17.20 16.75
N ALA A 278 -5.57 -16.91 15.54
CA ALA A 278 -6.23 -17.35 14.31
C ALA A 278 -5.70 -18.69 13.80
N VAL A 279 -4.55 -19.13 14.29
CA VAL A 279 -3.92 -20.43 14.06
C VAL A 279 -4.47 -21.44 15.05
#